data_f355e27e265c6d0bb9ace30d35f03d18
#
_entry.id   f355e27e265c6d0bb9ace30d35f03d18
#
_cell.length_a   1.000
_cell.length_b   1.000
_cell.length_c   1.000
_cell.angle_alpha   90.00
_cell.angle_beta   90.00
_cell.angle_gamma   90.00
#
_symmetry.space_group_name_H-M   'P 1'
#
loop_
_entity.id
_entity.type
_entity.pdbx_description
1 polymer ?
#
loop_
_entity_poly.entity_id
_entity_poly.type
_entity_poly.pdbx_seq_one_letter_code
_entity_poly.pdbx_strand_id
1 'polypeptide(L)'
;MSNKEALQIDIEKIIGEKIPKLANKLPRFAFRYLKKILHQDDINGLLSRTEGVSGLPFVTETMKEFNTSVNAVGLDHVSEEGRYIVAANHPIGGLDGIALIDTVGKIRPDVITPVND
;
A
#
# COMPACT_ATOMS: atom_id res chain seq x y z
N MET A 1 -16.48 -23.16 -4.62
CA MET A 1 -15.98 -22.49 -3.39
C MET A 1 -14.62 -21.93 -3.71
N SER A 2 -14.56 -20.64 -3.97
CA SER A 2 -13.28 -19.97 -4.22
C SER A 2 -12.53 -19.89 -2.88
N ASN A 3 -11.45 -20.61 -2.78
CA ASN A 3 -10.51 -20.51 -1.67
C ASN A 3 -9.86 -19.12 -1.79
N LYS A 4 -10.42 -18.11 -1.12
CA LYS A 4 -9.73 -16.85 -0.91
C LYS A 4 -8.59 -17.14 0.05
N GLU A 5 -7.43 -17.50 -0.48
CA GLU A 5 -6.21 -17.43 0.29
C GLU A 5 -6.12 -16.00 0.82
N ALA A 6 -6.03 -15.85 2.14
CA ALA A 6 -5.84 -14.56 2.77
C ALA A 6 -4.61 -13.90 2.12
N LEU A 7 -4.78 -12.67 1.65
CA LEU A 7 -3.70 -11.93 1.00
C LEU A 7 -2.57 -11.74 2.01
N GLN A 8 -1.48 -12.45 1.82
CA GLN A 8 -0.29 -12.39 2.67
C GLN A 8 0.95 -12.12 1.84
N ILE A 9 1.79 -11.26 2.34
CA ILE A 9 3.09 -10.98 1.74
C ILE A 9 4.13 -11.90 2.38
N ASP A 10 4.82 -12.67 1.54
CA ASP A 10 6.00 -13.44 1.91
C ASP A 10 7.18 -13.00 1.05
N ILE A 11 8.08 -12.24 1.66
CA ILE A 11 9.26 -11.67 1.00
C ILE A 11 10.19 -12.77 0.48
N GLU A 12 10.32 -13.87 1.20
CA GLU A 12 11.16 -15.00 0.79
C GLU A 12 10.63 -15.66 -0.49
N LYS A 13 9.31 -15.85 -0.55
CA LYS A 13 8.63 -16.37 -1.73
C LYS A 13 8.76 -15.42 -2.92
N ILE A 14 8.52 -14.13 -2.70
CA ILE A 14 8.59 -13.10 -3.76
C ILE A 14 10.00 -13.02 -4.35
N ILE A 15 11.04 -13.01 -3.51
CA ILE A 15 12.44 -12.98 -3.98
C ILE A 15 12.78 -14.28 -4.70
N GLY A 16 12.29 -15.43 -4.20
CA GLY A 16 12.48 -16.73 -4.84
C GLY A 16 11.89 -16.79 -6.25
N GLU A 17 10.72 -16.22 -6.45
CA GLU A 17 10.03 -16.20 -7.75
C GLU A 17 10.61 -15.14 -8.72
N LYS A 18 10.85 -13.92 -8.24
CA LYS A 18 11.30 -12.81 -9.10
C LYS A 18 12.80 -12.81 -9.35
N ILE A 19 13.62 -13.23 -8.38
CA ILE A 19 15.08 -13.19 -8.47
C ILE A 19 15.69 -14.49 -7.89
N PRO A 20 15.47 -15.65 -8.53
CA PRO A 20 15.90 -16.94 -7.99
C PRO A 20 17.40 -17.05 -7.80
N LYS A 21 18.21 -16.38 -8.64
CA LYS A 21 19.66 -16.35 -8.51
C LYS A 21 20.13 -15.65 -7.22
N LEU A 22 19.39 -14.65 -6.77
CA LEU A 22 19.66 -13.93 -5.53
C LEU A 22 19.16 -14.76 -4.33
N ALA A 23 17.97 -15.33 -4.42
CA ALA A 23 17.41 -16.17 -3.37
C ALA A 23 18.36 -17.31 -2.96
N ASN A 24 18.96 -17.98 -3.94
CA ASN A 24 19.88 -19.10 -3.69
C ASN A 24 21.22 -18.67 -3.06
N LYS A 25 21.58 -17.38 -3.11
CA LYS A 25 22.81 -16.84 -2.53
C LYS A 25 22.61 -16.19 -1.17
N LEU A 26 21.37 -15.85 -0.81
CA LEU A 26 21.06 -15.18 0.44
C LEU A 26 20.99 -16.18 1.59
N PRO A 27 21.77 -15.97 2.66
CA PRO A 27 21.68 -16.79 3.88
C PRO A 27 20.37 -16.49 4.63
N ARG A 28 19.93 -17.44 5.45
CA ARG A 28 18.65 -17.32 6.20
C ARG A 28 18.55 -16.09 7.10
N PHE A 29 19.68 -15.62 7.65
CA PHE A 29 19.66 -14.41 8.47
C PHE A 29 19.36 -13.15 7.64
N ALA A 30 19.79 -13.10 6.36
CA ALA A 30 19.48 -11.99 5.47
C ALA A 30 17.99 -11.91 5.15
N PHE A 31 17.33 -13.04 4.93
CA PHE A 31 15.87 -13.04 4.78
C PHE A 31 15.15 -12.56 6.05
N ARG A 32 15.60 -12.99 7.23
CA ARG A 32 15.05 -12.51 8.51
C ARG A 32 15.22 -11.01 8.66
N TYR A 33 16.38 -10.48 8.28
CA TYR A 33 16.67 -9.05 8.32
C TYR A 33 15.80 -8.27 7.33
N LEU A 34 15.63 -8.77 6.09
CA LEU A 34 14.76 -8.18 5.08
C LEU A 34 13.29 -8.16 5.52
N LYS A 35 12.79 -9.26 6.06
CA LYS A 35 11.42 -9.33 6.61
C LYS A 35 11.18 -8.27 7.69
N LYS A 36 12.18 -8.06 8.55
CA LYS A 36 12.11 -7.04 9.61
C LYS A 36 12.15 -5.61 9.06
N ILE A 37 13.08 -5.30 8.14
CA ILE A 37 13.19 -3.96 7.55
C ILE A 37 11.95 -3.60 6.72
N LEU A 38 11.44 -4.56 5.97
CA LEU A 38 10.26 -4.37 5.13
C LEU A 38 8.94 -4.48 5.89
N HIS A 39 9.01 -4.65 7.23
CA HIS A 39 7.84 -4.71 8.09
C HIS A 39 6.79 -5.74 7.64
N GLN A 40 7.24 -6.91 7.18
CA GLN A 40 6.37 -7.96 6.64
C GLN A 40 5.25 -8.33 7.61
N ASP A 41 5.55 -8.48 8.89
CA ASP A 41 4.57 -8.88 9.90
C ASP A 41 3.53 -7.79 10.15
N ASP A 42 3.95 -6.52 10.15
CA ASP A 42 3.06 -5.37 10.31
C ASP A 42 2.10 -5.26 9.12
N ILE A 43 2.62 -5.42 7.90
CA ILE A 43 1.81 -5.40 6.68
C ILE A 43 0.85 -6.59 6.66
N ASN A 44 1.29 -7.79 6.99
CA ASN A 44 0.42 -8.96 7.04
C ASN A 44 -0.64 -8.82 8.15
N GLY A 45 -0.29 -8.22 9.27
CA GLY A 45 -1.23 -7.87 10.32
C GLY A 45 -2.30 -6.88 9.83
N LEU A 46 -1.92 -5.86 9.08
CA LEU A 46 -2.86 -4.92 8.45
C LEU A 46 -3.78 -5.65 7.46
N LEU A 47 -3.22 -6.43 6.54
CA LEU A 47 -3.98 -7.18 5.54
C LEU A 47 -4.99 -8.14 6.19
N SER A 48 -4.61 -8.80 7.26
CA SER A 48 -5.50 -9.69 8.01
C SER A 48 -6.65 -8.93 8.69
N ARG A 49 -6.37 -7.76 9.28
CA ARG A 49 -7.40 -6.92 9.92
C ARG A 49 -8.34 -6.25 8.94
N THR A 50 -7.88 -6.01 7.72
CA THR A 50 -8.65 -5.36 6.64
C THR A 50 -9.19 -6.36 5.61
N GLU A 51 -9.22 -7.65 5.95
CA GLU A 51 -9.77 -8.67 5.07
C GLU A 51 -11.21 -8.35 4.68
N GLY A 52 -11.48 -8.33 3.38
CA GLY A 52 -12.79 -7.94 2.83
C GLY A 52 -13.04 -6.43 2.72
N VAL A 53 -12.14 -5.60 3.23
CA VAL A 53 -12.18 -4.14 3.07
C VAL A 53 -11.39 -3.75 1.83
N SER A 54 -11.95 -2.92 0.96
CA SER A 54 -11.30 -2.47 -0.27
C SER A 54 -11.60 -1.01 -0.58
N GLY A 55 -10.84 -0.43 -1.50
CA GLY A 55 -11.03 0.96 -1.92
C GLY A 55 -10.67 1.97 -0.83
N LEU A 56 -11.40 3.07 -0.78
CA LEU A 56 -11.13 4.17 0.18
C LEU A 56 -11.19 3.74 1.66
N PRO A 57 -12.12 2.88 2.11
CA PRO A 57 -12.09 2.37 3.48
C PRO A 57 -10.78 1.67 3.85
N PHE A 58 -10.21 0.86 2.94
CA PHE A 58 -8.91 0.21 3.15
C PHE A 58 -7.79 1.25 3.29
N VAL A 59 -7.80 2.27 2.43
CA VAL A 59 -6.81 3.36 2.47
C VAL A 59 -6.88 4.10 3.81
N THR A 60 -8.07 4.44 4.26
CA THR A 60 -8.28 5.15 5.54
C THR A 60 -7.83 4.30 6.74
N GLU A 61 -8.13 3.01 6.77
CA GLU A 61 -7.65 2.11 7.83
C GLU A 61 -6.13 1.97 7.82
N THR A 62 -5.51 1.92 6.63
CA THR A 62 -4.06 1.89 6.48
C THR A 62 -3.42 3.16 7.05
N MET A 63 -3.97 4.34 6.79
CA MET A 63 -3.50 5.60 7.35
C MET A 63 -3.55 5.62 8.89
N LYS A 64 -4.62 5.07 9.47
CA LYS A 64 -4.75 4.93 10.93
C LYS A 64 -3.70 3.99 11.51
N GLU A 65 -3.52 2.83 10.90
CA GLU A 65 -2.57 1.82 11.36
C GLU A 65 -1.14 2.35 11.40
N PHE A 66 -0.75 3.12 10.38
CA PHE A 66 0.57 3.75 10.34
C PHE A 66 0.64 5.08 11.13
N ASN A 67 -0.43 5.43 11.85
CA ASN A 67 -0.54 6.68 12.60
C ASN A 67 -0.11 7.90 11.78
N THR A 68 -0.52 7.89 10.50
CA THR A 68 -0.13 8.90 9.52
C THR A 68 -1.20 9.96 9.40
N SER A 69 -0.80 11.22 9.43
CA SER A 69 -1.66 12.37 9.16
C SER A 69 -1.14 13.16 7.98
N VAL A 70 -2.06 13.74 7.22
CA VAL A 70 -1.74 14.61 6.08
C VAL A 70 -2.18 16.03 6.39
N ASN A 71 -1.25 16.96 6.25
CA ASN A 71 -1.57 18.39 6.22
C ASN A 71 -1.58 18.84 4.76
N ALA A 72 -2.76 18.97 4.18
CA ALA A 72 -2.93 19.35 2.78
C ALA A 72 -3.31 20.82 2.67
N VAL A 73 -2.66 21.53 1.74
CA VAL A 73 -2.92 22.94 1.45
C VAL A 73 -3.43 23.06 0.02
N GLY A 74 -4.42 23.93 -0.20
CA GLY A 74 -4.95 24.19 -1.55
C GLY A 74 -5.99 23.16 -2.03
N LEU A 75 -6.59 22.38 -1.14
CA LEU A 75 -7.64 21.42 -1.49
C LEU A 75 -8.90 22.08 -2.06
N ASP A 76 -9.12 23.34 -1.78
CA ASP A 76 -10.16 24.20 -2.36
C ASP A 76 -10.04 24.37 -3.88
N HIS A 77 -8.86 24.10 -4.44
CA HIS A 77 -8.66 24.07 -5.89
C HIS A 77 -9.13 22.78 -6.57
N VAL A 78 -9.44 21.75 -5.80
CA VAL A 78 -9.98 20.48 -6.29
C VAL A 78 -11.49 20.52 -6.22
N SER A 79 -12.16 20.59 -7.38
CA SER A 79 -13.61 20.58 -7.45
C SER A 79 -14.17 19.16 -7.26
N GLU A 80 -15.33 19.05 -6.66
CA GLU A 80 -16.09 17.81 -6.57
C GLU A 80 -16.62 17.33 -7.93
N GLU A 81 -16.68 18.22 -8.92
CA GLU A 81 -17.16 17.95 -10.27
C GLU A 81 -16.06 18.09 -11.31
N GLY A 82 -16.30 17.52 -12.49
CA GLY A 82 -15.38 17.58 -13.62
C GLY A 82 -14.39 16.42 -13.64
N ARG A 83 -13.45 16.47 -14.59
CA ARG A 83 -12.41 15.45 -14.79
C ARG A 83 -11.06 16.02 -14.41
N TYR A 84 -10.31 15.27 -13.60
CA TYR A 84 -9.00 15.64 -13.14
C TYR A 84 -8.01 14.50 -13.32
N ILE A 85 -6.76 14.85 -13.58
CA ILE A 85 -5.62 13.97 -13.44
C ILE A 85 -4.79 14.52 -12.28
N VAL A 86 -4.63 13.73 -11.23
CA VAL A 86 -3.81 14.08 -10.09
C VAL A 86 -2.46 13.39 -10.25
N ALA A 87 -1.39 14.18 -10.28
CA ALA A 87 -0.03 13.67 -10.34
C ALA A 87 0.77 14.22 -9.16
N ALA A 88 1.58 13.37 -8.57
CA ALA A 88 2.39 13.73 -7.42
C ALA A 88 3.77 13.08 -7.46
N ASN A 89 4.72 13.69 -6.77
CA ASN A 89 5.98 13.03 -6.46
C ASN A 89 5.73 11.87 -5.49
N HIS A 90 6.54 10.82 -5.61
CA HIS A 90 6.37 9.59 -4.84
C HIS A 90 7.70 9.15 -4.18
N PRO A 91 8.31 9.99 -3.33
CA PRO A 91 9.65 9.75 -2.80
C PRO A 91 9.72 8.69 -1.72
N ILE A 92 8.67 8.48 -0.95
CA ILE A 92 8.66 7.55 0.19
C ILE A 92 8.11 6.16 -0.20
N GLY A 93 7.49 6.05 -1.36
CA GLY A 93 6.91 4.79 -1.84
C GLY A 93 5.44 4.62 -1.45
N GLY A 94 5.03 3.42 -1.04
CA GLY A 94 3.61 3.08 -0.87
C GLY A 94 2.81 4.03 0.02
N LEU A 95 3.41 4.57 1.06
CA LEU A 95 2.72 5.44 2.01
C LEU A 95 2.30 6.78 1.39
N ASP A 96 3.12 7.35 0.51
CA ASP A 96 2.76 8.60 -0.20
C ASP A 96 1.53 8.40 -1.08
N GLY A 97 1.51 7.29 -1.82
CA GLY A 97 0.39 6.95 -2.68
C GLY A 97 -0.90 6.78 -1.88
N ILE A 98 -0.83 6.07 -0.76
CA ILE A 98 -1.97 5.87 0.15
C ILE A 98 -2.44 7.21 0.72
N ALA A 99 -1.52 8.07 1.17
CA ALA A 99 -1.84 9.39 1.69
C ALA A 99 -2.50 10.29 0.64
N LEU A 100 -2.01 10.24 -0.60
CA LEU A 100 -2.59 10.98 -1.73
C LEU A 100 -4.03 10.50 -2.02
N ILE A 101 -4.23 9.18 -2.08
CA ILE A 101 -5.55 8.58 -2.33
C ILE A 101 -6.51 8.93 -1.19
N ASP A 102 -6.09 8.86 0.07
CA ASP A 102 -6.92 9.24 1.22
C ASP A 102 -7.33 10.71 1.15
N THR A 103 -6.40 11.59 0.80
CA THR A 103 -6.64 13.02 0.73
C THR A 103 -7.58 13.39 -0.42
N VAL A 104 -7.30 12.89 -1.62
CA VAL A 104 -8.12 13.16 -2.81
C VAL A 104 -9.47 12.47 -2.69
N GLY A 105 -9.49 11.25 -2.18
CA GLY A 105 -10.70 10.45 -2.04
C GLY A 105 -11.77 11.04 -1.10
N LYS A 106 -11.36 11.90 -0.16
CA LYS A 106 -12.29 12.65 0.69
C LYS A 106 -13.09 13.70 -0.08
N ILE A 107 -12.51 14.23 -1.17
CA ILE A 107 -13.19 15.21 -2.05
C ILE A 107 -13.81 14.47 -3.25
N ARG A 108 -13.09 13.52 -3.80
CA ARG A 108 -13.44 12.75 -4.99
C ARG A 108 -13.49 11.26 -4.69
N PRO A 109 -14.63 10.76 -4.18
CA PRO A 109 -14.79 9.32 -3.90
C PRO A 109 -14.71 8.43 -5.15
N ASP A 110 -14.83 9.03 -6.33
CA ASP A 110 -14.72 8.39 -7.64
C ASP A 110 -13.25 8.26 -8.14
N VAL A 111 -12.26 8.55 -7.29
CA VAL A 111 -10.84 8.46 -7.64
C VAL A 111 -10.45 7.04 -8.07
N ILE A 112 -9.72 6.96 -9.17
CA ILE A 112 -9.15 5.71 -9.69
C ILE A 112 -7.63 5.89 -9.74
N THR A 113 -6.90 4.95 -9.17
CA THR A 113 -5.44 4.99 -9.12
C THR A 113 -4.86 3.81 -9.88
N PRO A 114 -4.07 4.05 -10.95
CA PRO A 114 -3.31 2.99 -11.57
C PRO A 114 -2.18 2.53 -10.63
N VAL A 115 -2.02 1.23 -10.47
CA VAL A 115 -0.96 0.62 -9.70
C VAL A 115 -0.26 -0.46 -10.52
N ASN A 116 1.01 -0.70 -10.24
CA ASN A 116 1.74 -1.82 -10.83
C ASN A 116 1.43 -3.12 -10.07
N ASP A 117 1.43 -4.21 -10.82
CA ASP A 117 1.35 -5.58 -10.28
C ASP A 117 2.66 -6.00 -9.60
#